data_1e35708f4bc2a34e1d79911a85e869c6
#
_entry.id   1e35708f4bc2a34e1d79911a85e869c6
#
_cell.length_a   1.000
_cell.length_b   1.000
_cell.length_c   1.000
_cell.angle_alpha   90.00
_cell.angle_beta   90.00
_cell.angle_gamma   90.00
#
_symmetry.space_group_name_H-M   'P 1'
#
loop_
_entity.id
_entity.type
_entity.pdbx_description
1 polymer ?
#
loop_
_entity_poly.entity_id
_entity_poly.type
_entity_poly.pdbx_seq_one_letter_code
_entity_poly.pdbx_strand_id
1 'polypeptide(L)'
;GARSFGKGLVQRPKPLTYGTQMKITISRYYTPSGRCIQALDYWNRDENGKATRVKKENYNAFKTRNGRDVFDGGGVQPDVEIELSKFTPITKAILNENLVFNFATQYYYDNKVEDLSAFKLSDSDFNAFKGYLKTTGFNFETKTEKALEDAISVANEEELSGVINSEIDDLNNALKAYKTNAIN
;
A
#
# COMPACT_ATOMS: atom_id res chain seq x y z
N GLY A 1 11.84 -0.85 12.56
CA GLY A 1 10.56 -0.83 11.84
C GLY A 1 10.12 0.56 11.44
N ALA A 2 8.89 0.68 10.97
CA ALA A 2 8.26 1.97 10.67
C ALA A 2 7.22 2.32 11.75
N ARG A 3 6.86 3.59 11.82
CA ARG A 3 5.78 4.07 12.68
C ARG A 3 4.49 3.30 12.38
N SER A 4 3.78 2.84 13.42
CA SER A 4 2.53 2.10 13.24
C SER A 4 1.42 3.00 12.65
N PHE A 5 0.40 2.37 12.06
CA PHE A 5 -0.74 3.07 11.46
C PHE A 5 -1.45 3.99 12.46
N GLY A 6 -1.52 3.61 13.74
CA GLY A 6 -2.13 4.41 14.80
C GLY A 6 -3.66 4.31 14.84
N LYS A 7 -4.21 3.10 14.72
CA LYS A 7 -5.63 2.85 14.98
C LYS A 7 -5.82 2.42 16.43
N GLY A 8 -6.29 3.34 17.25
CA GLY A 8 -6.51 3.14 18.70
C GLY A 8 -7.99 3.14 19.12
N LEU A 9 -8.91 2.88 18.18
CA LEU A 9 -10.35 2.92 18.42
C LEU A 9 -10.96 1.52 18.37
N VAL A 10 -11.89 1.27 19.28
CA VAL A 10 -12.74 0.08 19.30
C VAL A 10 -14.06 0.40 18.63
N GLN A 11 -14.46 -0.40 17.67
CA GLN A 11 -15.70 -0.24 16.92
C GLN A 11 -16.57 -1.47 17.09
N ARG A 12 -17.89 -1.26 17.19
CA ARG A 12 -18.89 -2.31 17.25
C ARG A 12 -19.91 -2.12 16.14
N PRO A 13 -20.25 -3.16 15.37
CA PRO A 13 -21.38 -3.13 14.46
C PRO A 13 -22.69 -3.15 15.30
N LYS A 14 -23.64 -2.32 14.92
CA LYS A 14 -25.00 -2.27 15.48
C LYS A 14 -25.98 -2.55 14.34
N PRO A 15 -26.81 -3.59 14.47
CA PRO A 15 -27.85 -3.85 13.49
C PRO A 15 -28.88 -2.71 13.46
N LEU A 16 -29.35 -2.39 12.28
CA LEU A 16 -30.40 -1.43 12.01
C LEU A 16 -31.55 -2.13 11.28
N THR A 17 -32.60 -1.36 10.91
CA THR A 17 -33.72 -1.85 10.11
C THR A 17 -33.26 -2.36 8.73
N TYR A 18 -34.06 -3.24 8.13
CA TYR A 18 -33.84 -3.82 6.79
C TYR A 18 -32.51 -4.59 6.63
N GLY A 19 -32.00 -5.20 7.71
CA GLY A 19 -30.75 -5.98 7.67
C GLY A 19 -29.49 -5.15 7.48
N THR A 20 -29.59 -3.83 7.56
CA THR A 20 -28.42 -2.94 7.50
C THR A 20 -27.67 -2.91 8.82
N GLN A 21 -26.41 -2.47 8.80
CA GLN A 21 -25.59 -2.34 9.99
C GLN A 21 -24.87 -1.00 10.01
N MET A 22 -24.75 -0.44 11.20
CA MET A 22 -23.94 0.74 11.47
C MET A 22 -22.73 0.37 12.32
N LYS A 23 -21.54 0.77 11.88
CA LYS A 23 -20.29 0.57 12.64
C LYS A 23 -19.99 1.81 13.46
N ILE A 24 -20.08 1.68 14.80
CA ILE A 24 -19.96 2.79 15.73
C ILE A 24 -18.65 2.65 16.52
N THR A 25 -17.91 3.73 16.67
CA THR A 25 -16.79 3.83 17.64
C THR A 25 -17.37 3.97 19.04
N ILE A 26 -17.02 3.05 19.92
CA ILE A 26 -17.54 2.96 21.29
C ILE A 26 -16.51 3.29 22.36
N SER A 27 -15.22 3.15 22.09
CA SER A 27 -14.15 3.45 23.04
C SER A 27 -12.79 3.63 22.35
N ARG A 28 -11.83 4.11 23.12
CA ARG A 28 -10.39 4.11 22.81
C ARG A 28 -9.71 3.05 23.66
N TYR A 29 -8.63 2.46 23.17
CA TYR A 29 -7.78 1.65 24.01
C TYR A 29 -6.46 2.34 24.31
N TYR A 30 -5.91 2.01 25.45
CA TYR A 30 -4.70 2.60 25.99
C TYR A 30 -3.66 1.51 26.22
N THR A 31 -2.40 1.82 25.94
CA THR A 31 -1.29 0.93 26.25
C THR A 31 -1.01 0.90 27.77
N PRO A 32 -0.20 -0.04 28.27
CA PRO A 32 0.16 -0.06 29.70
C PRO A 32 0.82 1.23 30.23
N SER A 33 1.40 2.05 29.35
CA SER A 33 1.92 3.38 29.72
C SER A 33 0.83 4.45 29.87
N GLY A 34 -0.43 4.15 29.59
CA GLY A 34 -1.55 5.09 29.62
C GLY A 34 -1.77 5.88 28.32
N ARG A 35 -0.88 5.78 27.32
CA ARG A 35 -1.04 6.50 26.06
C ARG A 35 -2.07 5.86 25.14
N CYS A 36 -2.81 6.68 24.39
CA CYS A 36 -3.63 6.26 23.26
C CYS A 36 -2.84 6.40 21.97
N ILE A 37 -2.74 5.33 21.17
CA ILE A 37 -1.98 5.33 19.93
C ILE A 37 -2.76 5.91 18.73
N GLN A 38 -3.99 6.38 18.94
CA GLN A 38 -4.83 6.90 17.86
C GLN A 38 -4.16 8.09 17.17
N ALA A 39 -3.91 7.95 15.85
CA ALA A 39 -3.19 8.95 15.07
C ALA A 39 -4.11 9.87 14.26
N LEU A 40 -5.33 9.41 13.91
CA LEU A 40 -6.29 10.23 13.19
C LEU A 40 -7.22 10.94 14.18
N ASP A 41 -7.37 12.23 13.99
CA ASP A 41 -8.33 13.06 14.71
C ASP A 41 -9.61 13.15 13.87
N TYR A 42 -10.66 12.46 14.33
CA TYR A 42 -11.96 12.47 13.68
C TYR A 42 -12.83 13.67 14.08
N TRP A 43 -12.37 14.41 15.09
CA TRP A 43 -13.09 15.60 15.58
C TRP A 43 -12.75 16.81 14.73
N ASN A 44 -11.46 17.00 14.46
CA ASN A 44 -10.97 18.06 13.60
C ASN A 44 -10.78 17.49 12.18
N ARG A 45 -11.63 17.92 11.26
CA ARG A 45 -11.61 17.47 9.87
C ARG A 45 -11.08 18.58 8.97
N ASP A 46 -10.49 18.19 7.85
CA ASP A 46 -10.11 19.14 6.81
C ASP A 46 -11.34 19.67 6.03
N GLU A 47 -11.12 20.60 5.11
CA GLU A 47 -12.14 21.23 4.28
C GLU A 47 -12.95 20.23 3.46
N ASN A 48 -12.41 19.04 3.18
CA ASN A 48 -13.06 17.95 2.48
C ASN A 48 -13.76 16.95 3.44
N GLY A 49 -13.85 17.27 4.72
CA GLY A 49 -14.45 16.42 5.75
C GLY A 49 -13.62 15.20 6.13
N LYS A 50 -12.36 15.12 5.70
CA LYS A 50 -11.46 14.01 6.00
C LYS A 50 -10.78 14.21 7.35
N ALA A 51 -10.66 13.12 8.13
CA ALA A 51 -9.95 13.15 9.41
C ALA A 51 -8.46 13.49 9.19
N THR A 52 -7.96 14.45 9.95
CA THR A 52 -6.56 14.86 9.93
C THR A 52 -5.73 14.03 10.89
N ARG A 53 -4.40 14.06 10.76
CA ARG A 53 -3.52 13.48 11.77
C ARG A 53 -3.35 14.46 12.94
N VAL A 54 -3.30 13.91 14.16
CA VAL A 54 -2.91 14.69 15.33
C VAL A 54 -1.55 15.32 15.08
N LYS A 55 -1.44 16.63 15.28
CA LYS A 55 -0.17 17.36 15.09
C LYS A 55 0.80 17.03 16.23
N LYS A 56 2.10 17.02 15.93
CA LYS A 56 3.14 16.67 16.93
C LYS A 56 3.12 17.57 18.16
N GLU A 57 2.74 18.84 17.99
CA GLU A 57 2.63 19.81 19.09
C GLU A 57 1.57 19.41 20.12
N ASN A 58 0.60 18.61 19.72
CA ASN A 58 -0.50 18.12 20.55
C ASN A 58 -0.25 16.73 21.14
N TYR A 59 0.96 16.19 21.04
CA TYR A 59 1.30 14.92 21.63
C TYR A 59 1.54 15.07 23.13
N ASN A 60 0.95 14.19 23.94
CA ASN A 60 1.23 14.12 25.38
C ASN A 60 2.34 13.09 25.62
N ALA A 61 3.20 13.42 26.59
CA ALA A 61 4.26 12.54 27.03
C ALA A 61 3.78 11.57 28.12
N PHE A 62 4.19 10.32 28.02
CA PHE A 62 3.94 9.26 29.00
C PHE A 62 5.24 8.53 29.29
N LYS A 63 5.28 7.74 30.36
CA LYS A 63 6.43 6.90 30.69
C LYS A 63 6.06 5.43 30.65
N THR A 64 6.93 4.61 30.08
CA THR A 64 6.84 3.18 30.22
C THR A 64 7.17 2.75 31.65
N ARG A 65 6.90 1.48 31.98
CA ARG A 65 7.24 0.92 33.28
C ARG A 65 8.73 1.10 33.66
N ASN A 66 9.61 1.09 32.65
CA ASN A 66 11.06 1.26 32.81
C ASN A 66 11.50 2.74 32.67
N GLY A 67 10.58 3.69 32.78
CA GLY A 67 10.88 5.11 32.77
C GLY A 67 11.17 5.74 31.40
N ARG A 68 11.08 4.98 30.29
CA ARG A 68 11.30 5.52 28.93
C ARG A 68 10.14 6.43 28.51
N ASP A 69 10.48 7.58 27.95
CA ASP A 69 9.49 8.49 27.40
C ASP A 69 8.86 7.95 26.10
N VAL A 70 7.54 8.03 26.05
CA VAL A 70 6.72 7.65 24.89
C VAL A 70 5.61 8.66 24.70
N PHE A 71 5.09 8.78 23.49
CA PHE A 71 4.11 9.80 23.13
C PHE A 71 2.82 9.19 22.59
N ASP A 72 1.70 9.86 22.79
CA ASP A 72 0.41 9.51 22.16
C ASP A 72 0.24 10.19 20.78
N GLY A 73 -0.98 10.09 20.21
CA GLY A 73 -1.42 10.86 19.04
C GLY A 73 -0.82 10.47 17.70
N GLY A 74 0.25 9.70 17.69
CA GLY A 74 1.00 9.44 16.46
C GLY A 74 1.21 7.97 16.09
N GLY A 75 0.49 7.04 16.68
CA GLY A 75 0.80 5.61 16.60
C GLY A 75 1.96 5.24 17.52
N VAL A 76 2.59 4.10 17.27
CA VAL A 76 3.79 3.65 17.95
C VAL A 76 5.01 3.96 17.10
N GLN A 77 5.93 4.72 17.65
CA GLN A 77 7.22 5.01 17.03
C GLN A 77 8.18 3.85 17.34
N PRO A 78 8.88 3.28 16.37
CA PRO A 78 9.93 2.31 16.63
C PRO A 78 11.18 2.99 17.20
N ASP A 79 11.98 2.25 17.96
CA ASP A 79 13.27 2.74 18.49
C ASP A 79 14.35 2.77 17.41
N VAL A 80 14.28 1.84 16.45
CA VAL A 80 15.12 1.78 15.27
C VAL A 80 14.22 1.93 14.06
N GLU A 81 14.33 3.06 13.39
CA GLU A 81 13.60 3.31 12.15
C GLU A 81 14.26 2.54 11.01
N ILE A 82 13.43 1.80 10.26
CA ILE A 82 13.85 1.08 9.05
C ILE A 82 13.01 1.64 7.90
N GLU A 83 13.67 2.05 6.85
CA GLU A 83 12.98 2.47 5.65
C GLU A 83 12.25 1.28 5.02
N LEU A 84 10.94 1.40 4.85
CA LEU A 84 10.15 0.37 4.20
C LEU A 84 10.36 0.45 2.68
N SER A 85 10.69 -0.68 2.09
CA SER A 85 10.71 -0.80 0.62
C SER A 85 9.34 -0.44 0.06
N LYS A 86 9.32 0.49 -0.88
CA LYS A 86 8.09 0.85 -1.59
C LYS A 86 7.84 -0.19 -2.67
N PHE A 87 6.63 -0.72 -2.70
CA PHE A 87 6.23 -1.56 -3.82
C PHE A 87 6.34 -0.81 -5.14
N THR A 88 7.01 -1.42 -6.09
CA THR A 88 7.08 -0.93 -7.47
C THR A 88 5.70 -0.99 -8.13
N PRO A 89 5.47 -0.29 -9.26
CA PRO A 89 4.21 -0.39 -10.01
C PRO A 89 3.85 -1.84 -10.36
N ILE A 90 4.81 -2.61 -10.85
CA ILE A 90 4.61 -4.03 -11.18
C ILE A 90 4.22 -4.86 -9.95
N THR A 91 4.91 -4.70 -8.81
CA THR A 91 4.57 -5.43 -7.58
C THR A 91 3.14 -5.15 -7.14
N LYS A 92 2.70 -3.88 -7.23
CA LYS A 92 1.33 -3.50 -6.88
C LYS A 92 0.31 -4.15 -7.80
N ALA A 93 0.57 -4.16 -9.11
CA ALA A 93 -0.32 -4.78 -10.10
C ALA A 93 -0.44 -6.29 -9.86
N ILE A 94 0.68 -6.98 -9.69
CA ILE A 94 0.73 -8.43 -9.38
C ILE A 94 -0.10 -8.77 -8.13
N LEU A 95 0.01 -7.95 -7.07
CA LEU A 95 -0.74 -8.16 -5.84
C LEU A 95 -2.23 -7.85 -6.01
N ASN A 96 -2.58 -6.78 -6.72
CA ASN A 96 -3.97 -6.39 -6.96
C ASN A 96 -4.74 -7.44 -7.79
N GLU A 97 -4.06 -8.08 -8.74
CA GLU A 97 -4.64 -9.16 -9.56
C GLU A 97 -4.56 -10.54 -8.90
N ASN A 98 -4.10 -10.62 -7.64
CA ASN A 98 -3.91 -11.86 -6.89
C ASN A 98 -3.00 -12.89 -7.57
N LEU A 99 -2.10 -12.49 -8.47
CA LEU A 99 -1.29 -13.41 -9.26
C LEU A 99 -0.32 -14.23 -8.40
N VAL A 100 0.24 -13.63 -7.33
CA VAL A 100 1.06 -14.38 -6.36
C VAL A 100 0.23 -15.47 -5.67
N PHE A 101 -0.98 -15.12 -5.22
CA PHE A 101 -1.85 -16.07 -4.55
C PHE A 101 -2.27 -17.22 -5.46
N ASN A 102 -2.67 -16.92 -6.70
CA ASN A 102 -3.08 -17.91 -7.68
C ASN A 102 -1.93 -18.86 -8.02
N PHE A 103 -0.73 -18.32 -8.29
CA PHE A 103 0.46 -19.12 -8.55
C PHE A 103 0.84 -19.99 -7.34
N ALA A 104 0.88 -19.42 -6.13
CA ALA A 104 1.23 -20.16 -4.93
C ALA A 104 0.23 -21.28 -4.64
N THR A 105 -1.05 -21.07 -4.91
CA THR A 105 -2.09 -22.09 -4.76
C THR A 105 -1.83 -23.25 -5.73
N GLN A 106 -1.63 -22.97 -7.01
CA GLN A 106 -1.31 -23.99 -8.01
C GLN A 106 0.00 -24.71 -7.66
N TYR A 107 1.04 -23.96 -7.34
CA TYR A 107 2.35 -24.51 -6.94
C TYR A 107 2.23 -25.47 -5.76
N TYR A 108 1.44 -25.14 -4.74
CA TYR A 108 1.22 -26.01 -3.58
C TYR A 108 0.60 -27.35 -3.95
N TYR A 109 -0.41 -27.36 -4.82
CA TYR A 109 -1.05 -28.59 -5.28
C TYR A 109 -0.14 -29.44 -6.18
N ASP A 110 0.63 -28.79 -7.04
CA ASP A 110 1.50 -29.49 -7.99
C ASP A 110 2.74 -30.09 -7.30
N ASN A 111 3.28 -29.40 -6.29
CA ASN A 111 4.54 -29.79 -5.64
C ASN A 111 4.38 -30.47 -4.26
N LYS A 112 3.14 -30.61 -3.77
CA LYS A 112 2.82 -31.28 -2.49
C LYS A 112 3.73 -30.83 -1.35
N VAL A 113 3.81 -29.52 -1.10
CA VAL A 113 4.64 -28.96 -0.02
C VAL A 113 4.13 -29.47 1.33
N GLU A 114 4.90 -30.37 1.96
CA GLU A 114 4.53 -31.02 3.23
C GLU A 114 4.93 -30.19 4.45
N ASP A 115 6.11 -29.56 4.40
CA ASP A 115 6.63 -28.75 5.50
C ASP A 115 6.87 -27.31 5.06
N LEU A 116 5.92 -26.44 5.41
CA LEU A 116 6.01 -25.01 5.14
C LEU A 116 7.13 -24.30 5.92
N SER A 117 7.55 -24.86 7.07
CA SER A 117 8.62 -24.26 7.88
C SER A 117 10.00 -24.45 7.26
N ALA A 118 10.18 -25.53 6.50
CA ALA A 118 11.41 -25.85 5.78
C ALA A 118 11.41 -25.33 4.34
N PHE A 119 10.27 -24.85 3.85
CA PHE A 119 10.14 -24.38 2.46
C PHE A 119 11.03 -23.18 2.18
N LYS A 120 11.77 -23.23 1.09
CA LYS A 120 12.56 -22.11 0.56
C LYS A 120 12.29 -21.98 -0.93
N LEU A 121 11.90 -20.80 -1.33
CA LEU A 121 11.75 -20.47 -2.74
C LEU A 121 13.11 -20.52 -3.44
N SER A 122 13.22 -21.33 -4.49
CA SER A 122 14.41 -21.41 -5.33
C SER A 122 14.36 -20.42 -6.50
N ASP A 123 15.49 -20.20 -7.15
CA ASP A 123 15.55 -19.41 -8.38
C ASP A 123 14.71 -20.04 -9.51
N SER A 124 14.62 -21.38 -9.54
CA SER A 124 13.78 -22.10 -10.47
C SER A 124 12.29 -21.80 -10.25
N ASP A 125 11.84 -21.79 -8.99
CA ASP A 125 10.45 -21.46 -8.62
C ASP A 125 10.12 -20.02 -8.98
N PHE A 126 11.06 -19.10 -8.74
CA PHE A 126 10.89 -17.71 -9.12
C PHE A 126 10.81 -17.54 -10.64
N ASN A 127 11.62 -18.27 -11.40
CA ASN A 127 11.53 -18.27 -12.86
C ASN A 127 10.21 -18.91 -13.36
N ALA A 128 9.71 -19.94 -12.68
CA ALA A 128 8.38 -20.50 -12.97
C ALA A 128 7.27 -19.46 -12.76
N PHE A 129 7.36 -18.67 -11.69
CA PHE A 129 6.43 -17.56 -11.46
C PHE A 129 6.50 -16.50 -12.57
N LYS A 130 7.70 -16.13 -13.02
CA LYS A 130 7.84 -15.21 -14.17
C LYS A 130 7.23 -15.80 -15.46
N GLY A 131 7.41 -17.09 -15.67
CA GLY A 131 6.76 -17.83 -16.78
C GLY A 131 5.24 -17.76 -16.67
N TYR A 132 4.70 -18.01 -15.48
CA TYR A 132 3.28 -17.91 -15.22
C TYR A 132 2.73 -16.50 -15.52
N LEU A 133 3.40 -15.44 -15.11
CA LEU A 133 2.99 -14.06 -15.42
C LEU A 133 2.88 -13.84 -16.95
N LYS A 134 3.80 -14.40 -17.73
CA LYS A 134 3.76 -14.30 -19.19
C LYS A 134 2.57 -15.05 -19.81
N THR A 135 2.19 -16.21 -19.26
CA THR A 135 1.05 -17.00 -19.75
C THR A 135 -0.31 -16.39 -19.41
N THR A 136 -0.42 -15.62 -18.33
CA THR A 136 -1.67 -14.91 -17.95
C THR A 136 -1.96 -13.69 -18.82
N GLY A 137 -1.04 -13.29 -19.69
CA GLY A 137 -1.14 -12.02 -20.41
C GLY A 137 -1.00 -10.79 -19.51
N PHE A 138 -0.38 -10.96 -18.33
CA PHE A 138 -0.21 -9.89 -17.34
C PHE A 138 0.45 -8.67 -17.96
N ASN A 139 -0.19 -7.53 -17.75
CA ASN A 139 0.33 -6.22 -18.09
C ASN A 139 0.01 -5.26 -16.92
N PHE A 140 0.75 -4.17 -16.80
CA PHE A 140 0.50 -3.17 -15.77
C PHE A 140 0.69 -1.77 -16.35
N GLU A 141 -0.08 -0.85 -15.82
CA GLU A 141 0.00 0.56 -16.15
C GLU A 141 0.75 1.30 -15.05
N THR A 142 1.60 2.23 -15.43
CA THR A 142 2.27 3.12 -14.48
C THR A 142 1.51 4.45 -14.39
N LYS A 143 1.65 5.14 -13.27
CA LYS A 143 1.11 6.52 -13.15
C LYS A 143 1.75 7.48 -14.15
N THR A 144 2.97 7.18 -14.57
CA THR A 144 3.70 7.98 -15.57
C THR A 144 3.08 7.80 -16.95
N GLU A 145 2.70 6.55 -17.33
CA GLU A 145 1.97 6.31 -18.58
C GLU A 145 0.66 7.10 -18.61
N LYS A 146 -0.13 6.99 -17.55
CA LYS A 146 -1.39 7.71 -17.47
C LYS A 146 -1.22 9.23 -17.55
N ALA A 147 -0.24 9.78 -16.83
CA ALA A 147 0.06 11.21 -16.90
C ALA A 147 0.54 11.64 -18.30
N LEU A 148 1.25 10.78 -19.03
CA LEU A 148 1.66 11.03 -20.40
C LEU A 148 0.46 11.00 -21.36
N GLU A 149 -0.46 10.06 -21.18
CA GLU A 149 -1.72 10.01 -21.96
C GLU A 149 -2.56 11.27 -21.73
N ASP A 150 -2.69 11.71 -20.48
CA ASP A 150 -3.38 12.95 -20.14
C ASP A 150 -2.69 14.15 -20.80
N ALA A 151 -1.36 14.22 -20.75
CA ALA A 151 -0.58 15.29 -21.38
C ALA A 151 -0.71 15.28 -22.92
N ILE A 152 -0.76 14.11 -23.56
CA ILE A 152 -0.99 13.97 -24.99
C ILE A 152 -2.39 14.50 -25.37
N SER A 153 -3.39 14.18 -24.56
CA SER A 153 -4.76 14.68 -24.77
C SER A 153 -4.80 16.20 -24.78
N VAL A 154 -4.19 16.82 -23.77
CA VAL A 154 -4.11 18.30 -23.66
C VAL A 154 -3.32 18.89 -24.84
N ALA A 155 -2.19 18.30 -25.21
CA ALA A 155 -1.39 18.78 -26.33
C ALA A 155 -2.13 18.71 -27.69
N ASN A 156 -3.01 17.72 -27.86
CA ASN A 156 -3.87 17.64 -29.05
C ASN A 156 -4.92 18.76 -29.05
N GLU A 157 -5.51 19.09 -27.90
CA GLU A 157 -6.48 20.18 -27.77
C GLU A 157 -5.83 21.55 -28.01
N GLU A 158 -4.55 21.70 -27.66
CA GLU A 158 -3.77 22.93 -27.82
C GLU A 158 -3.03 22.99 -29.19
N GLU A 159 -3.23 22.03 -30.08
CA GLU A 159 -2.56 21.92 -31.39
C GLU A 159 -1.03 21.85 -31.33
N LEU A 160 -0.48 21.39 -30.19
CA LEU A 160 0.97 21.26 -29.94
C LEU A 160 1.56 19.92 -30.38
N SER A 161 0.73 18.95 -30.82
CA SER A 161 1.17 17.58 -31.17
C SER A 161 2.29 17.56 -32.17
N GLY A 162 2.25 18.43 -33.19
CA GLY A 162 3.30 18.50 -34.21
C GLY A 162 4.68 18.95 -33.67
N VAL A 163 4.71 19.57 -32.50
CA VAL A 163 5.93 20.10 -31.89
C VAL A 163 6.57 19.08 -30.93
N ILE A 164 5.76 18.24 -30.26
CA ILE A 164 6.23 17.40 -29.14
C ILE A 164 6.10 15.89 -29.42
N ASN A 165 5.62 15.47 -30.59
CA ASN A 165 5.42 14.05 -30.90
C ASN A 165 6.70 13.22 -30.78
N SER A 166 7.84 13.77 -31.19
CA SER A 166 9.13 13.06 -31.14
C SER A 166 9.50 12.71 -29.70
N GLU A 167 9.36 13.66 -28.77
CA GLU A 167 9.65 13.51 -27.37
C GLU A 167 8.67 12.55 -26.67
N ILE A 168 7.41 12.60 -27.09
CA ILE A 168 6.37 11.67 -26.62
C ILE A 168 6.69 10.23 -27.06
N ASP A 169 7.12 10.03 -28.29
CA ASP A 169 7.49 8.71 -28.80
C ASP A 169 8.71 8.15 -28.06
N ASP A 170 9.71 8.99 -27.79
CA ASP A 170 10.89 8.60 -27.00
C ASP A 170 10.50 8.18 -25.59
N LEU A 171 9.63 8.94 -24.90
CA LEU A 171 9.11 8.59 -23.58
C LEU A 171 8.31 7.28 -23.61
N ASN A 172 7.44 7.08 -24.58
CA ASN A 172 6.68 5.86 -24.76
C ASN A 172 7.60 4.65 -24.95
N ASN A 173 8.65 4.78 -25.77
CA ASN A 173 9.62 3.72 -26.00
C ASN A 173 10.40 3.39 -24.73
N ALA A 174 10.81 4.40 -23.96
CA ALA A 174 11.47 4.21 -22.67
C ALA A 174 10.57 3.48 -21.65
N LEU A 175 9.29 3.83 -21.59
CA LEU A 175 8.30 3.19 -20.69
C LEU A 175 8.05 1.72 -21.11
N LYS A 176 7.93 1.44 -22.40
CA LYS A 176 7.82 0.06 -22.91
C LYS A 176 9.05 -0.78 -22.57
N ALA A 177 10.25 -0.23 -22.74
CA ALA A 177 11.50 -0.91 -22.37
C ALA A 177 11.55 -1.19 -20.86
N TYR A 178 11.16 -0.23 -20.00
CA TYR A 178 11.07 -0.41 -18.57
C TYR A 178 10.12 -1.56 -18.20
N LYS A 179 8.91 -1.60 -18.79
CA LYS A 179 7.92 -2.64 -18.51
C LYS A 179 8.42 -4.03 -18.93
N THR A 180 9.03 -4.13 -20.08
CA THR A 180 9.62 -5.40 -20.56
C THR A 180 10.71 -5.89 -19.62
N ASN A 181 11.60 -5.02 -19.19
CA ASN A 181 12.69 -5.36 -18.27
C ASN A 181 12.19 -5.71 -16.86
N ALA A 182 11.09 -5.12 -16.41
CA ALA A 182 10.52 -5.38 -15.10
C ALA A 182 9.89 -6.78 -14.97
N ILE A 183 9.47 -7.40 -16.10
CA ILE A 183 8.85 -8.74 -16.15
C ILE A 183 9.91 -9.83 -16.39
N ASN A 184 11.02 -9.51 -17.04
CA ASN A 184 12.12 -10.43 -17.32
C ASN A 184 13.10 -10.57 -16.17
#